data_03b366b4431f24bb4da9ea5a6320fa03
#
_entry.id   03b366b4431f24bb4da9ea5a6320fa03
#
_cell.length_a   1.000
_cell.length_b   1.000
_cell.length_c   1.000
_cell.angle_alpha   90.00
_cell.angle_beta   90.00
_cell.angle_gamma   90.00
#
_symmetry.space_group_name_H-M   'P 1'
#
loop_
_entity.id
_entity.type
_entity.pdbx_description
1 polymer ?
#
loop_
_entity_poly.entity_id
_entity_poly.type
_entity_poly.pdbx_seq_one_letter_code
_entity_poly.pdbx_strand_id
1 'polypeptide(L)'
;MANHKSALKRIRSNNAKRILNKYQHKTTRNAIRKLRALTDKAEATKFLPEVLGMIDKLAKKNVIHANKASNLKSGLQLHVNNL
;
A
#
# COMPACT_ATOMS: atom_id res chain seq x y z
N MET A 1 -13.75 36.79 8.58
CA MET A 1 -14.01 35.45 8.99
C MET A 1 -12.85 34.51 8.64
N ALA A 2 -11.90 34.48 9.53
CA ALA A 2 -10.70 33.65 9.39
C ALA A 2 -11.05 32.15 9.29
N ASN A 3 -12.15 31.73 9.91
CA ASN A 3 -12.54 30.32 9.97
C ASN A 3 -12.92 29.71 8.62
N HIS A 4 -13.47 30.53 7.70
CA HIS A 4 -13.86 30.07 6.37
C HIS A 4 -12.65 29.68 5.51
N LYS A 5 -11.62 30.50 5.52
CA LYS A 5 -10.40 30.24 4.75
C LYS A 5 -9.69 29.00 5.27
N SER A 6 -9.59 28.84 6.59
CA SER A 6 -8.99 27.66 7.22
C SER A 6 -9.76 26.39 6.90
N ALA A 7 -11.09 26.43 6.90
CA ALA A 7 -11.94 25.29 6.58
C ALA A 7 -11.75 24.85 5.12
N LEU A 8 -11.73 25.80 4.18
CA LEU A 8 -11.52 25.51 2.76
C LEU A 8 -10.13 24.93 2.51
N LYS A 9 -9.10 25.47 3.16
CA LYS A 9 -7.73 24.96 3.05
C LYS A 9 -7.67 23.52 3.57
N ARG A 10 -8.32 23.24 4.69
CA ARG A 10 -8.36 21.91 5.30
C ARG A 10 -9.06 20.91 4.40
N ILE A 11 -10.17 21.30 3.78
CA ILE A 11 -10.92 20.46 2.83
C ILE A 11 -10.06 20.11 1.63
N ARG A 12 -9.36 21.09 1.05
CA ARG A 12 -8.46 20.88 -0.09
C ARG A 12 -7.32 19.93 0.28
N SER A 13 -6.71 20.14 1.45
CA SER A 13 -5.61 19.30 1.94
C SER A 13 -6.10 17.86 2.16
N ASN A 14 -7.28 17.69 2.75
CA ASN A 14 -7.86 16.35 3.00
C ASN A 14 -8.19 15.64 1.69
N ASN A 15 -8.71 16.36 0.69
CA ASN A 15 -8.99 15.78 -0.62
C ASN A 15 -7.70 15.34 -1.34
N ALA A 16 -6.65 16.16 -1.27
CA ALA A 16 -5.36 15.80 -1.86
C ALA A 16 -4.77 14.54 -1.22
N LYS A 17 -4.83 14.44 0.12
CA LYS A 17 -4.39 13.27 0.85
C LYS A 17 -5.21 12.03 0.50
N ARG A 18 -6.53 12.18 0.36
CA ARG A 18 -7.43 11.09 0.00
C ARG A 18 -7.09 10.53 -1.39
N ILE A 19 -6.88 11.40 -2.35
CA ILE A 19 -6.53 11.02 -3.72
C ILE A 19 -5.18 10.29 -3.73
N LEU A 20 -4.19 10.83 -3.04
CA LEU A 20 -2.87 10.22 -2.94
C LEU A 20 -2.93 8.85 -2.26
N ASN A 21 -3.65 8.74 -1.15
CA ASN A 21 -3.81 7.48 -0.43
C ASN A 21 -4.51 6.42 -1.28
N LYS A 22 -5.55 6.82 -2.00
CA LYS A 22 -6.27 5.94 -2.91
C LYS A 22 -5.35 5.43 -4.03
N TYR A 23 -4.54 6.31 -4.60
CA TYR A 23 -3.56 5.97 -5.64
C TYR A 23 -2.54 4.98 -5.11
N GLN A 24 -1.95 5.25 -3.95
CA GLN A 24 -0.95 4.36 -3.33
C GLN A 24 -1.54 3.00 -2.99
N HIS A 25 -2.76 2.97 -2.48
CA HIS A 25 -3.45 1.72 -2.18
C HIS A 25 -3.68 0.89 -3.45
N LYS A 26 -4.12 1.54 -4.52
CA LYS A 26 -4.35 0.90 -5.81
C LYS A 26 -3.04 0.36 -6.41
N THR A 27 -1.99 1.15 -6.36
CA THR A 27 -0.66 0.77 -6.87
C THR A 27 -0.13 -0.45 -6.11
N THR A 28 -0.25 -0.45 -4.78
CA THR A 28 0.18 -1.58 -3.95
C THR A 28 -0.65 -2.83 -4.24
N ARG A 29 -1.96 -2.68 -4.37
CA ARG A 29 -2.85 -3.81 -4.71
C ARG A 29 -2.47 -4.43 -6.06
N ASN A 30 -2.17 -3.60 -7.06
CA ASN A 30 -1.74 -4.07 -8.37
C ASN A 30 -0.40 -4.80 -8.29
N ALA A 31 0.53 -4.31 -7.47
CA ALA A 31 1.83 -4.95 -7.23
C ALA A 31 1.65 -6.32 -6.56
N ILE A 32 0.76 -6.43 -5.58
CA ILE A 32 0.43 -7.70 -4.92
C ILE A 32 -0.14 -8.70 -5.95
N ARG A 33 -1.05 -8.23 -6.79
CA ARG A 33 -1.66 -9.06 -7.84
C ARG A 33 -0.62 -9.56 -8.82
N LYS A 34 0.31 -8.69 -9.22
CA LYS A 34 1.40 -9.04 -10.12
C LYS A 34 2.33 -10.09 -9.49
N LEU A 35 2.67 -9.90 -8.21
CA LEU A 35 3.49 -10.86 -7.47
C LEU A 35 2.84 -12.25 -7.43
N ARG A 36 1.54 -12.30 -7.14
CA ARG A 36 0.80 -13.56 -7.07
C ARG A 36 0.65 -14.25 -8.44
N ALA A 37 0.71 -13.48 -9.51
CA ALA A 37 0.64 -14.01 -10.88
C ALA A 37 1.98 -14.59 -11.34
N LEU A 38 3.09 -14.24 -10.70
CA LEU A 38 4.40 -14.79 -11.04
C LEU A 38 4.47 -16.26 -10.67
N THR A 39 4.96 -17.08 -11.59
CA THR A 39 5.15 -18.52 -11.38
C THR A 39 6.62 -18.88 -11.14
N ASP A 40 7.53 -17.99 -11.51
CA ASP A 40 8.96 -18.19 -11.30
C ASP A 40 9.36 -17.71 -9.91
N LYS A 41 9.85 -18.63 -9.09
CA LYS A 41 10.27 -18.33 -7.70
C LYS A 41 11.38 -17.30 -7.67
N ALA A 42 12.34 -17.33 -8.59
CA ALA A 42 13.45 -16.38 -8.63
C ALA A 42 12.95 -14.95 -8.87
N GLU A 43 12.05 -14.77 -9.83
CA GLU A 43 11.44 -13.46 -10.10
C GLU A 43 10.60 -12.99 -8.94
N ALA A 44 9.78 -13.87 -8.37
CA ALA A 44 8.94 -13.56 -7.22
C ALA A 44 9.78 -13.14 -6.02
N THR A 45 10.88 -13.83 -5.76
CA THR A 45 11.81 -13.51 -4.67
C THR A 45 12.45 -12.14 -4.86
N LYS A 46 12.77 -11.76 -6.09
CA LYS A 46 13.33 -10.44 -6.39
C LYS A 46 12.30 -9.33 -6.23
N PHE A 47 11.05 -9.60 -6.58
CA PHE A 47 9.96 -8.62 -6.51
C PHE A 47 9.39 -8.46 -5.11
N LEU A 48 9.47 -9.49 -4.29
CA LEU A 48 8.88 -9.54 -2.94
C LEU A 48 9.29 -8.36 -2.05
N PRO A 49 10.59 -7.99 -1.93
CA PRO A 49 10.99 -6.86 -1.08
C PRO A 49 10.33 -5.54 -1.48
N GLU A 50 10.15 -5.28 -2.76
CA GLU A 50 9.47 -4.07 -3.23
C GLU A 50 8.01 -4.03 -2.78
N VAL A 51 7.30 -5.15 -2.93
CA VAL A 51 5.90 -5.25 -2.52
C VAL A 51 5.76 -5.10 -1.01
N LEU A 52 6.63 -5.74 -0.23
CA LEU A 52 6.65 -5.61 1.22
C LEU A 52 6.90 -4.16 1.64
N GLY A 53 7.81 -3.47 0.98
CA GLY A 53 8.07 -2.05 1.23
C GLY A 53 6.87 -1.17 0.94
N MET A 54 6.12 -1.44 -0.12
CA MET A 54 4.89 -0.73 -0.45
C MET A 54 3.83 -0.92 0.64
N ILE A 55 3.67 -2.15 1.13
CA ILE A 55 2.71 -2.46 2.20
C ILE A 55 3.11 -1.72 3.49
N ASP A 56 4.39 -1.72 3.84
CA ASP A 56 4.89 -1.01 5.01
C ASP A 56 4.62 0.50 4.92
N LYS A 57 4.78 1.09 3.74
CA LYS A 57 4.48 2.51 3.52
C LYS A 57 3.01 2.82 3.74
N LEU A 58 2.11 1.95 3.27
CA LEU A 58 0.67 2.12 3.51
C LEU A 58 0.35 2.07 5.00
N ALA A 59 0.94 1.15 5.73
CA ALA A 59 0.75 1.03 7.18
C ALA A 59 1.29 2.26 7.91
N LYS A 60 2.47 2.74 7.52
CA LYS A 60 3.09 3.93 8.12
C LYS A 60 2.24 5.17 7.92
N LYS A 61 1.55 5.28 6.78
CA LYS A 61 0.65 6.42 6.48
C LYS A 61 -0.77 6.22 6.99
N ASN A 62 -1.03 5.13 7.70
CA ASN A 62 -2.36 4.77 8.23
C ASN A 62 -3.42 4.57 7.14
N VAL A 63 -3.01 4.23 5.93
CA VAL A 63 -3.94 3.86 4.86
C VAL A 63 -4.54 2.48 5.14
N ILE A 64 -3.72 1.59 5.70
CA ILE A 64 -4.16 0.29 6.21
C ILE A 64 -3.67 0.13 7.65
N HIS A 65 -4.35 -0.74 8.40
CA HIS A 65 -3.95 -1.03 9.78
C HIS A 65 -2.68 -1.90 9.78
N ALA A 66 -1.84 -1.74 10.83
CA ALA A 66 -0.61 -2.51 10.98
C ALA A 66 -0.85 -4.02 10.97
N ASN A 67 -1.96 -4.48 11.56
CA ASN A 67 -2.33 -5.90 11.55
C ASN A 67 -2.62 -6.40 10.14
N LYS A 68 -3.30 -5.58 9.31
CA LYS A 68 -3.56 -5.90 7.92
C LYS A 68 -2.26 -6.01 7.14
N ALA A 69 -1.33 -5.09 7.36
CA ALA A 69 -0.02 -5.10 6.73
C ALA A 69 0.75 -6.37 7.09
N SER A 70 0.78 -6.75 8.36
CA SER A 70 1.44 -7.98 8.83
C SER A 70 0.84 -9.22 8.17
N ASN A 71 -0.49 -9.29 8.08
CA ASN A 71 -1.17 -10.43 7.46
C ASN A 71 -0.86 -10.52 5.97
N LEU A 72 -0.85 -9.39 5.25
CA LEU A 72 -0.52 -9.35 3.83
C LEU A 72 0.92 -9.79 3.58
N LYS A 73 1.86 -9.28 4.39
CA LYS A 73 3.29 -9.61 4.27
C LYS A 73 3.51 -11.10 4.51
N SER A 74 2.92 -11.64 5.56
CA SER A 74 3.02 -13.06 5.90
C SER A 74 2.46 -13.93 4.79
N GLY A 75 1.28 -13.61 4.28
CA GLY A 75 0.65 -14.36 3.19
C GLY A 75 1.48 -14.35 1.92
N LEU A 76 2.05 -13.22 1.55
CA LEU A 76 2.89 -13.10 0.37
C LEU A 76 4.21 -13.86 0.53
N GLN A 77 4.81 -13.80 1.71
CA GLN A 77 6.04 -14.55 2.00
C GLN A 77 5.81 -16.06 1.86
N LEU A 78 4.70 -16.56 2.41
CA LEU A 78 4.33 -17.98 2.29
C LEU A 78 4.07 -18.36 0.83
N HIS A 79 3.39 -17.49 0.09
CA HIS A 79 3.11 -17.73 -1.33
C HIS A 79 4.41 -17.89 -2.13
N VAL A 80 5.37 -17.01 -1.92
CA VAL A 80 6.67 -17.05 -2.61
C VAL A 80 7.47 -18.28 -2.18
N ASN A 81 7.45 -18.62 -0.89
CA ASN A 81 8.17 -19.80 -0.38
C ASN A 81 7.62 -21.10 -0.96
N ASN A 82 6.35 -21.14 -1.33
CA ASN A 82 5.68 -22.32 -1.88
C ASN A 82 5.74 -22.42 -3.41
N LEU A 83 6.35 -21.45 -4.07
CA LEU A 83 6.49 -21.50 -5.54
C LEU A 83 7.52 -22.56 -5.99
#